data_61ce38b1b85d61d83c5fe14d93a851c4
#
_entry.id   61ce38b1b85d61d83c5fe14d93a851c4
#
_cell.length_a   1.000
_cell.length_b   1.000
_cell.length_c   1.000
_cell.angle_alpha   90.00
_cell.angle_beta   90.00
_cell.angle_gamma   90.00
#
_symmetry.space_group_name_H-M   'P 1'
#
loop_
_entity.id
_entity.type
_entity.pdbx_description
1 polymer ?
#
loop_
_entity_poly.entity_id
_entity_poly.type
_entity_poly.pdbx_seq_one_letter_code
_entity_poly.pdbx_strand_id
1 'polypeptide(L)'
;MSRLFGTDGVRGIANTELTAELAYNLGRAGAYVLTEGTHKPKILVAKDTRISGDMLEAALVAGILSVGAEAVCLGVVPTPAVAHLTRVYRADAGVMISASHNPVEYNGIKFFDDKGYKLSDDLEDEIQRVIESGFENVTSPTGANLGREIIEKAALEDYISFAKDTIGISLEGLRVALDCANGASHEAAVRAFRELGAEIFVINDNPDGTNINENCGSTHPEELMEYVVKKKCHMGFAFDGDADRCLAVDEQGNLVDGDFILTICAKYLKELGRLKDDTLVVTVMSNLGLMIACKNEKINTAVTKVGDRYVLEEMLAKGYSLGGEQSGHIIFLDHNSTGDGLVTALQVASIVKRTGKSLFELKNVMKVLPQVLVNAKVPNNMKNIHEEDEEIIAEIKKMEAALDGCGRVLIRPSGTEPLVRVMLEGENQAEIDEMAHNLAKMIEAKCN
;
A
#
# COMPACT_ATOMS: atom_id res chain seq x y z
N MET A 1 25.16 -3.08 13.03
CA MET A 1 24.03 -2.18 13.33
C MET A 1 22.74 -2.89 12.94
N SER A 2 21.57 -2.51 13.45
CA SER A 2 20.29 -2.99 12.91
C SER A 2 20.13 -2.50 11.48
N ARG A 3 19.43 -3.26 10.64
CA ARG A 3 19.10 -2.85 9.26
C ARG A 3 18.34 -1.51 9.30
N LEU A 4 18.78 -0.55 8.48
CA LEU A 4 18.20 0.78 8.40
C LEU A 4 16.86 0.76 7.65
N PHE A 5 16.80 -0.02 6.56
CA PHE A 5 15.60 -0.19 5.75
C PHE A 5 14.67 -1.24 6.37
N GLY A 6 13.40 -0.86 6.53
CA GLY A 6 12.30 -1.77 6.85
C GLY A 6 11.68 -2.37 5.59
N THR A 7 10.47 -2.90 5.71
CA THR A 7 9.71 -3.46 4.57
C THR A 7 9.25 -2.38 3.57
N ASP A 8 9.26 -1.10 3.96
CA ASP A 8 8.74 0.00 3.16
C ASP A 8 9.62 1.26 3.36
N GLY A 9 10.91 1.13 3.05
CA GLY A 9 11.90 2.19 3.17
C GLY A 9 12.39 2.42 4.60
N VAL A 10 12.97 3.61 4.83
CA VAL A 10 13.45 4.05 6.14
C VAL A 10 12.35 4.86 6.81
N ARG A 11 11.84 4.43 7.96
CA ARG A 11 10.78 5.10 8.72
C ARG A 11 11.21 5.40 10.15
N GLY A 12 10.66 6.45 10.72
CA GLY A 12 10.86 6.79 12.13
C GLY A 12 10.12 8.06 12.54
N ILE A 13 10.19 8.39 13.82
CA ILE A 13 9.70 9.68 14.34
C ILE A 13 10.57 10.78 13.74
N ALA A 14 9.93 11.71 13.03
CA ALA A 14 10.62 12.78 12.32
C ALA A 14 11.43 13.67 13.30
N ASN A 15 12.62 14.06 12.88
CA ASN A 15 13.56 14.89 13.64
C ASN A 15 14.12 14.26 14.93
N THR A 16 13.82 13.00 15.24
CA THR A 16 14.41 12.25 16.36
C THR A 16 15.07 10.96 15.89
N GLU A 17 14.34 10.13 15.15
CA GLU A 17 14.83 8.89 14.53
C GLU A 17 15.15 9.11 13.05
N LEU A 18 14.23 9.71 12.30
CA LEU A 18 14.44 10.14 10.93
C LEU A 18 14.83 11.63 10.92
N THR A 19 16.12 11.87 11.11
CA THR A 19 16.69 13.22 11.20
C THR A 19 17.01 13.82 9.83
N ALA A 20 17.20 15.14 9.76
CA ALA A 20 17.67 15.82 8.56
C ALA A 20 19.05 15.29 8.11
N GLU A 21 19.95 14.96 9.05
CA GLU A 21 21.25 14.36 8.74
C GLU A 21 21.09 12.98 8.08
N LEU A 22 20.20 12.14 8.60
CA LEU A 22 19.89 10.84 7.98
C LEU A 22 19.29 11.01 6.58
N ALA A 23 18.36 11.94 6.40
CA ALA A 23 17.77 12.25 5.09
C ALA A 23 18.84 12.73 4.08
N TYR A 24 19.77 13.59 4.50
CA TYR A 24 20.90 13.99 3.67
C TYR A 24 21.76 12.79 3.27
N ASN A 25 22.10 11.92 4.22
CA ASN A 25 22.90 10.73 3.97
C ASN A 25 22.21 9.75 3.03
N LEU A 26 20.90 9.54 3.20
CA LEU A 26 20.08 8.71 2.31
C LEU A 26 20.04 9.31 0.89
N GLY A 27 19.84 10.61 0.75
CA GLY A 27 19.88 11.29 -0.55
C GLY A 27 21.22 11.15 -1.25
N ARG A 28 22.31 11.33 -0.51
CA ARG A 28 23.67 11.21 -1.04
C ARG A 28 24.03 9.79 -1.43
N ALA A 29 23.75 8.81 -0.58
CA ALA A 29 24.04 7.40 -0.84
C ALA A 29 23.12 6.82 -1.92
N GLY A 30 21.81 7.12 -1.85
CA GLY A 30 20.84 6.67 -2.84
C GLY A 30 21.17 7.21 -4.24
N ALA A 31 21.49 8.50 -4.35
CA ALA A 31 21.91 9.08 -5.61
C ALA A 31 23.19 8.41 -6.15
N TYR A 32 24.17 8.15 -5.30
CA TYR A 32 25.41 7.50 -5.71
C TYR A 32 25.17 6.06 -6.22
N VAL A 33 24.45 5.26 -5.45
CA VAL A 33 24.21 3.84 -5.77
C VAL A 33 23.29 3.67 -7.00
N LEU A 34 22.20 4.44 -7.07
CA LEU A 34 21.16 4.24 -8.08
C LEU A 34 21.49 4.87 -9.44
N THR A 35 22.56 5.67 -9.50
CA THR A 35 22.94 6.39 -10.73
C THR A 35 24.33 6.04 -11.23
N GLU A 36 24.91 4.94 -10.75
CA GLU A 36 26.24 4.50 -11.18
C GLU A 36 26.30 4.30 -12.69
N GLY A 37 27.30 4.96 -13.32
CA GLY A 37 27.47 4.92 -14.77
C GLY A 37 26.59 5.87 -15.59
N THR A 38 25.68 6.60 -14.96
CA THR A 38 24.78 7.55 -15.65
C THR A 38 25.47 8.89 -15.91
N HIS A 39 25.33 9.44 -17.12
CA HIS A 39 26.02 10.66 -17.51
C HIS A 39 25.49 11.94 -16.86
N LYS A 40 24.17 12.03 -16.63
CA LYS A 40 23.51 13.13 -15.90
C LYS A 40 22.38 12.53 -15.05
N PRO A 41 22.70 12.07 -13.85
CA PRO A 41 21.71 11.39 -13.01
C PRO A 41 20.55 12.31 -12.65
N LYS A 42 19.32 11.78 -12.73
CA LYS A 42 18.08 12.47 -12.40
C LYS A 42 17.30 11.67 -11.37
N ILE A 43 16.98 12.29 -10.25
CA ILE A 43 16.19 11.67 -9.19
C ILE A 43 14.94 12.51 -8.93
N LEU A 44 13.77 11.88 -9.02
CA LEU A 44 12.51 12.51 -8.63
C LEU A 44 12.38 12.51 -7.11
N VAL A 45 11.89 13.60 -6.54
CA VAL A 45 11.62 13.72 -5.11
C VAL A 45 10.20 14.25 -4.92
N ALA A 46 9.40 13.52 -4.14
CA ALA A 46 8.05 13.92 -3.78
C ALA A 46 7.80 13.72 -2.29
N LYS A 47 6.73 14.31 -1.80
CA LYS A 47 6.32 14.19 -0.40
C LYS A 47 4.80 14.15 -0.25
N ASP A 48 4.34 13.65 0.89
CA ASP A 48 2.97 13.85 1.35
C ASP A 48 2.80 15.22 2.04
N THR A 49 1.70 15.43 2.71
CA THR A 49 1.33 16.71 3.30
C THR A 49 1.90 16.97 4.69
N ARG A 50 2.73 16.06 5.25
CA ARG A 50 3.33 16.21 6.59
C ARG A 50 4.24 17.42 6.64
N ILE A 51 4.15 18.21 7.70
CA ILE A 51 5.02 19.39 7.91
C ILE A 51 6.50 19.01 7.95
N SER A 52 6.84 17.82 8.47
CA SER A 52 8.22 17.30 8.49
C SER A 52 8.79 17.04 7.09
N GLY A 53 7.92 16.93 6.06
CA GLY A 53 8.31 16.74 4.68
C GLY A 53 9.21 17.84 4.16
N ASP A 54 8.96 19.10 4.52
CA ASP A 54 9.78 20.24 4.07
C ASP A 54 11.24 20.13 4.53
N MET A 55 11.44 19.77 5.81
CA MET A 55 12.78 19.59 6.36
C MET A 55 13.50 18.40 5.73
N LEU A 56 12.82 17.28 5.60
CA LEU A 56 13.39 16.05 5.05
C LEU A 56 13.70 16.19 3.56
N GLU A 57 12.81 16.83 2.78
CA GLU A 57 13.03 17.13 1.36
C GLU A 57 14.25 18.01 1.16
N ALA A 58 14.37 19.12 1.90
CA ALA A 58 15.52 20.02 1.79
C ALA A 58 16.85 19.30 2.06
N ALA A 59 16.89 18.45 3.09
CA ALA A 59 18.07 17.67 3.44
C ALA A 59 18.40 16.60 2.40
N LEU A 60 17.39 15.82 1.96
CA LEU A 60 17.53 14.79 0.94
C LEU A 60 18.04 15.37 -0.38
N VAL A 61 17.43 16.47 -0.84
CA VAL A 61 17.83 17.20 -2.05
C VAL A 61 19.28 17.64 -1.95
N ALA A 62 19.69 18.24 -0.84
CA ALA A 62 21.09 18.63 -0.64
C ALA A 62 22.05 17.42 -0.76
N GLY A 63 21.67 16.26 -0.23
CA GLY A 63 22.42 15.01 -0.40
C GLY A 63 22.55 14.58 -1.86
N ILE A 64 21.46 14.58 -2.62
CA ILE A 64 21.41 14.25 -4.05
C ILE A 64 22.33 15.18 -4.85
N LEU A 65 22.20 16.49 -4.64
CA LEU A 65 23.00 17.49 -5.36
C LEU A 65 24.49 17.38 -5.08
N SER A 66 24.86 16.93 -3.87
CA SER A 66 26.25 16.82 -3.41
C SER A 66 27.09 15.80 -4.19
N VAL A 67 26.45 14.86 -4.88
CA VAL A 67 27.10 13.85 -5.75
C VAL A 67 26.96 14.15 -7.24
N GLY A 68 26.37 15.32 -7.58
CA GLY A 68 26.24 15.78 -8.98
C GLY A 68 24.95 15.34 -9.67
N ALA A 69 24.05 14.67 -8.98
CA ALA A 69 22.74 14.28 -9.52
C ALA A 69 21.75 15.47 -9.52
N GLU A 70 20.87 15.53 -10.49
CA GLU A 70 19.75 16.47 -10.52
C GLU A 70 18.63 15.95 -9.62
N ALA A 71 18.10 16.81 -8.74
CA ALA A 71 16.91 16.55 -7.95
C ALA A 71 15.71 17.25 -8.59
N VAL A 72 14.74 16.48 -9.05
CA VAL A 72 13.49 16.98 -9.65
C VAL A 72 12.39 16.89 -8.61
N CYS A 73 12.06 18.02 -7.98
CA CYS A 73 11.05 18.12 -6.93
C CYS A 73 9.65 18.19 -7.56
N LEU A 74 8.82 17.19 -7.24
CA LEU A 74 7.45 17.06 -7.76
C LEU A 74 6.41 17.75 -6.86
N GLY A 75 6.82 18.16 -5.64
CA GLY A 75 5.91 18.69 -4.63
C GLY A 75 5.07 17.59 -3.95
N VAL A 76 3.85 17.93 -3.57
CA VAL A 76 2.91 16.99 -2.95
C VAL A 76 2.18 16.21 -4.04
N VAL A 77 2.51 14.92 -4.14
CA VAL A 77 1.83 13.98 -5.06
C VAL A 77 1.71 12.60 -4.40
N PRO A 78 0.73 11.76 -4.80
CA PRO A 78 0.63 10.37 -4.32
C PRO A 78 1.90 9.53 -4.55
N THR A 79 2.16 8.57 -3.66
CA THR A 79 3.26 7.60 -3.82
C THR A 79 3.25 6.93 -5.21
N PRO A 80 2.11 6.43 -5.74
CA PRO A 80 2.07 5.85 -7.08
C PRO A 80 2.41 6.83 -8.20
N ALA A 81 2.25 8.14 -7.98
CA ALA A 81 2.70 9.14 -8.96
C ALA A 81 4.23 9.12 -9.12
N VAL A 82 4.98 8.94 -8.02
CA VAL A 82 6.44 8.81 -8.08
C VAL A 82 6.83 7.62 -8.94
N ALA A 83 6.25 6.44 -8.68
CA ALA A 83 6.51 5.22 -9.45
C ALA A 83 6.20 5.40 -10.94
N HIS A 84 5.06 6.02 -11.28
CA HIS A 84 4.67 6.29 -12.66
C HIS A 84 5.58 7.31 -13.35
N LEU A 85 5.79 8.47 -12.72
CA LEU A 85 6.54 9.57 -13.29
C LEU A 85 8.04 9.28 -13.41
N THR A 86 8.62 8.42 -12.57
CA THR A 86 10.00 7.96 -12.73
C THR A 86 10.21 7.35 -14.11
N ARG A 87 9.27 6.53 -14.57
CA ARG A 87 9.29 5.95 -15.94
C ARG A 87 9.03 6.98 -17.03
N VAL A 88 8.01 7.82 -16.84
CA VAL A 88 7.59 8.81 -17.84
C VAL A 88 8.67 9.87 -18.07
N TYR A 89 9.26 10.38 -17.01
CA TYR A 89 10.30 11.39 -17.08
C TYR A 89 11.70 10.80 -17.32
N ARG A 90 11.80 9.46 -17.42
CA ARG A 90 13.06 8.74 -17.61
C ARG A 90 14.08 9.16 -16.56
N ALA A 91 13.67 9.15 -15.31
CA ALA A 91 14.56 9.39 -14.19
C ALA A 91 15.25 8.08 -13.80
N ASP A 92 16.44 8.19 -13.21
CA ASP A 92 17.23 7.04 -12.78
C ASP A 92 16.67 6.44 -11.47
N ALA A 93 15.98 7.27 -10.67
CA ALA A 93 15.30 6.85 -9.46
C ALA A 93 14.17 7.82 -9.08
N GLY A 94 13.26 7.34 -8.22
CA GLY A 94 12.25 8.15 -7.56
C GLY A 94 12.36 8.04 -6.04
N VAL A 95 12.01 9.09 -5.33
CA VAL A 95 11.97 9.11 -3.86
C VAL A 95 10.64 9.70 -3.39
N MET A 96 9.97 8.99 -2.48
CA MET A 96 8.79 9.47 -1.79
C MET A 96 9.09 9.67 -0.31
N ILE A 97 8.78 10.87 0.18
CA ILE A 97 8.87 11.23 1.60
C ILE A 97 7.48 11.11 2.21
N SER A 98 7.21 9.98 2.87
CA SER A 98 5.93 9.67 3.51
C SER A 98 6.06 8.51 4.48
N ALA A 99 5.19 8.48 5.49
CA ALA A 99 4.96 7.33 6.36
C ALA A 99 3.56 6.70 6.16
N SER A 100 2.95 6.88 4.97
CA SER A 100 1.65 6.30 4.59
C SER A 100 0.55 6.64 5.62
N HIS A 101 -0.05 5.64 6.26
CA HIS A 101 -1.15 5.77 7.22
C HIS A 101 -0.71 6.11 8.66
N ASN A 102 0.58 6.25 8.94
CA ASN A 102 1.06 6.57 10.29
C ASN A 102 0.63 7.99 10.72
N PRO A 103 0.54 8.26 12.04
CA PRO A 103 0.33 9.61 12.57
C PRO A 103 1.39 10.62 12.11
N VAL A 104 1.12 11.90 12.29
CA VAL A 104 1.93 13.02 11.76
C VAL A 104 3.35 13.07 12.30
N GLU A 105 3.59 12.54 13.50
CA GLU A 105 4.92 12.48 14.14
C GLU A 105 5.90 11.62 13.37
N TYR A 106 5.40 10.63 12.60
CA TYR A 106 6.21 9.75 11.78
C TYR A 106 6.42 10.34 10.39
N ASN A 107 7.55 9.98 9.77
CA ASN A 107 7.78 10.14 8.36
C ASN A 107 8.64 8.97 7.84
N GLY A 108 8.84 8.90 6.52
CA GLY A 108 9.62 7.86 5.87
C GLY A 108 10.25 8.34 4.57
N ILE A 109 11.25 7.61 4.10
CA ILE A 109 11.89 7.82 2.81
C ILE A 109 11.90 6.49 2.08
N LYS A 110 11.17 6.44 0.95
CA LYS A 110 11.02 5.27 0.09
C LYS A 110 11.69 5.54 -1.24
N PHE A 111 12.48 4.60 -1.73
CA PHE A 111 13.12 4.69 -3.03
C PHE A 111 12.45 3.80 -4.06
N PHE A 112 12.47 4.25 -5.31
CA PHE A 112 12.03 3.53 -6.50
C PHE A 112 13.17 3.51 -7.52
N ASP A 113 13.32 2.39 -8.22
CA ASP A 113 14.26 2.24 -9.32
C ASP A 113 13.78 2.98 -10.59
N ASP A 114 14.56 2.94 -11.65
CA ASP A 114 14.27 3.54 -12.96
C ASP A 114 13.00 2.99 -13.64
N LYS A 115 12.52 1.83 -13.21
CA LYS A 115 11.28 1.18 -13.68
C LYS A 115 10.08 1.50 -12.78
N GLY A 116 10.28 2.26 -11.71
CA GLY A 116 9.24 2.62 -10.76
C GLY A 116 8.87 1.49 -9.79
N TYR A 117 9.75 0.52 -9.57
CA TYR A 117 9.60 -0.51 -8.54
C TYR A 117 10.32 -0.09 -7.26
N LYS A 118 9.82 -0.53 -6.11
CA LYS A 118 10.55 -0.41 -4.85
C LYS A 118 11.90 -1.13 -4.98
N LEU A 119 12.93 -0.61 -4.29
CA LEU A 119 14.27 -1.20 -4.37
C LEU A 119 14.29 -2.65 -3.85
N SER A 120 15.20 -3.43 -4.41
CA SER A 120 15.57 -4.73 -3.86
C SER A 120 16.35 -4.60 -2.57
N ASP A 121 16.33 -5.65 -1.73
CA ASP A 121 17.14 -5.69 -0.50
C ASP A 121 18.63 -5.44 -0.78
N ASP A 122 19.16 -5.95 -1.90
CA ASP A 122 20.56 -5.78 -2.27
C ASP A 122 20.93 -4.30 -2.50
N LEU A 123 20.05 -3.53 -3.14
CA LEU A 123 20.24 -2.09 -3.37
C LEU A 123 20.09 -1.29 -2.08
N GLU A 124 19.11 -1.64 -1.23
CA GLU A 124 18.94 -1.02 0.08
C GLU A 124 20.16 -1.27 0.98
N ASP A 125 20.66 -2.50 0.99
CA ASP A 125 21.85 -2.89 1.76
C ASP A 125 23.12 -2.20 1.20
N GLU A 126 23.19 -1.94 -0.12
CA GLU A 126 24.29 -1.16 -0.72
C GLU A 126 24.25 0.30 -0.27
N ILE A 127 23.06 0.93 -0.28
CA ILE A 127 22.87 2.29 0.22
C ILE A 127 23.29 2.37 1.70
N GLN A 128 22.88 1.41 2.52
CA GLN A 128 23.27 1.36 3.92
C GLN A 128 24.80 1.22 4.09
N ARG A 129 25.45 0.34 3.31
CA ARG A 129 26.91 0.18 3.33
C ARG A 129 27.65 1.45 2.98
N VAL A 130 27.18 2.22 2.00
CA VAL A 130 27.77 3.51 1.63
C VAL A 130 27.69 4.50 2.79
N ILE A 131 26.55 4.55 3.49
CA ILE A 131 26.37 5.41 4.67
C ILE A 131 27.31 4.98 5.81
N GLU A 132 27.35 3.69 6.13
CA GLU A 132 28.16 3.11 7.21
C GLU A 132 29.67 3.27 6.97
N SER A 133 30.11 3.28 5.68
CA SER A 133 31.51 3.55 5.33
C SER A 133 31.93 5.02 5.52
N GLY A 134 30.99 5.91 5.86
CA GLY A 134 31.25 7.34 5.90
C GLY A 134 31.55 7.96 4.53
N PHE A 135 30.99 7.35 3.46
CA PHE A 135 31.16 7.79 2.06
C PHE A 135 32.62 7.72 1.54
N GLU A 136 33.40 6.74 2.02
CA GLU A 136 34.83 6.62 1.74
C GLU A 136 35.18 6.67 0.24
N ASN A 137 34.33 6.08 -0.63
CA ASN A 137 34.55 6.02 -2.08
C ASN A 137 33.64 6.92 -2.89
N VAL A 138 32.87 7.79 -2.24
CA VAL A 138 31.91 8.65 -2.93
C VAL A 138 32.60 9.94 -3.37
N THR A 139 32.68 10.14 -4.69
CA THR A 139 33.25 11.37 -5.27
C THR A 139 32.37 12.57 -4.95
N SER A 140 32.99 13.66 -4.51
CA SER A 140 32.32 14.94 -4.28
C SER A 140 32.68 15.90 -5.42
N PRO A 141 31.82 16.09 -6.42
CA PRO A 141 32.06 17.02 -7.52
C PRO A 141 32.09 18.47 -7.03
N THR A 142 32.73 19.35 -7.79
CA THR A 142 32.83 20.76 -7.47
C THR A 142 32.45 21.65 -8.65
N GLY A 143 32.13 22.89 -8.38
CA GLY A 143 31.85 23.90 -9.42
C GLY A 143 30.64 23.52 -10.28
N ALA A 144 30.86 23.50 -11.58
CA ALA A 144 29.79 23.21 -12.56
C ALA A 144 29.28 21.74 -12.56
N ASN A 145 29.98 20.86 -11.83
CA ASN A 145 29.61 19.44 -11.76
C ASN A 145 28.70 19.11 -10.56
N LEU A 146 28.37 20.11 -9.72
CA LEU A 146 27.31 19.95 -8.70
C LEU A 146 25.96 19.74 -9.37
N GLY A 147 25.10 18.96 -8.73
CA GLY A 147 23.72 18.77 -9.16
C GLY A 147 22.88 20.05 -9.07
N ARG A 148 21.71 20.02 -9.67
CA ARG A 148 20.75 21.13 -9.63
C ARG A 148 19.39 20.66 -9.14
N GLU A 149 18.74 21.51 -8.40
CA GLU A 149 17.31 21.37 -8.08
C GLU A 149 16.46 21.88 -9.25
N ILE A 150 15.44 21.13 -9.59
CA ILE A 150 14.44 21.45 -10.63
C ILE A 150 13.07 21.29 -9.99
N ILE A 151 12.21 22.28 -10.10
CA ILE A 151 10.82 22.18 -9.65
C ILE A 151 9.97 21.79 -10.86
N GLU A 152 9.37 20.59 -10.82
CA GLU A 152 8.49 20.11 -11.87
C GLU A 152 7.03 20.41 -11.51
N LYS A 153 6.44 21.40 -12.17
CA LYS A 153 5.07 21.86 -11.89
C LYS A 153 3.99 21.04 -12.59
N ALA A 154 4.35 20.27 -13.61
CA ALA A 154 3.40 19.46 -14.37
C ALA A 154 3.15 18.09 -13.74
N ALA A 155 3.94 17.69 -12.75
CA ALA A 155 3.92 16.33 -12.20
C ALA A 155 2.53 15.85 -11.77
N LEU A 156 1.81 16.69 -11.03
CA LEU A 156 0.45 16.34 -10.59
C LEU A 156 -0.53 16.22 -11.76
N GLU A 157 -0.45 17.12 -12.74
CA GLU A 157 -1.28 17.09 -13.95
C GLU A 157 -1.03 15.84 -14.78
N ASP A 158 0.24 15.50 -14.98
CA ASP A 158 0.64 14.32 -15.76
C ASP A 158 0.14 13.03 -15.09
N TYR A 159 0.22 12.94 -13.76
CA TYR A 159 -0.32 11.82 -13.02
C TYR A 159 -1.86 11.75 -13.07
N ILE A 160 -2.55 12.88 -12.92
CA ILE A 160 -4.02 12.94 -13.04
C ILE A 160 -4.45 12.49 -14.43
N SER A 161 -3.78 12.96 -15.47
CA SER A 161 -4.07 12.57 -16.85
C SER A 161 -3.89 11.07 -17.05
N PHE A 162 -2.78 10.52 -16.57
CA PHE A 162 -2.54 9.07 -16.58
C PHE A 162 -3.66 8.31 -15.86
N ALA A 163 -4.00 8.70 -14.63
CA ALA A 163 -5.01 7.99 -13.83
C ALA A 163 -6.38 7.99 -14.53
N LYS A 164 -6.81 9.12 -15.13
CA LYS A 164 -8.05 9.22 -15.90
C LYS A 164 -8.04 8.31 -17.13
N ASP A 165 -6.92 8.22 -17.83
CA ASP A 165 -6.78 7.41 -19.03
C ASP A 165 -6.92 5.91 -18.76
N THR A 166 -6.68 5.45 -17.51
CA THR A 166 -6.83 4.04 -17.12
C THR A 166 -8.25 3.51 -17.28
N ILE A 167 -9.28 4.36 -17.21
CA ILE A 167 -10.68 3.96 -17.34
C ILE A 167 -11.31 4.28 -18.70
N GLY A 168 -10.84 5.33 -19.39
CA GLY A 168 -11.27 5.69 -20.74
C GLY A 168 -12.77 5.96 -20.89
N ILE A 169 -13.48 6.37 -19.82
CA ILE A 169 -14.92 6.75 -19.83
C ILE A 169 -15.19 7.93 -18.93
N SER A 170 -16.29 8.64 -19.21
CA SER A 170 -16.83 9.65 -18.31
C SER A 170 -17.55 9.01 -17.11
N LEU A 171 -17.45 9.65 -15.95
CA LEU A 171 -18.19 9.32 -14.74
C LEU A 171 -19.41 10.23 -14.52
N GLU A 172 -19.82 10.97 -15.54
CA GLU A 172 -21.02 11.83 -15.48
C GLU A 172 -22.25 11.07 -15.00
N GLY A 173 -22.99 11.67 -14.07
CA GLY A 173 -24.16 11.07 -13.41
C GLY A 173 -23.80 10.21 -12.19
N LEU A 174 -22.53 9.99 -11.87
CA LEU A 174 -22.14 9.40 -10.60
C LEU A 174 -21.98 10.47 -9.53
N ARG A 175 -22.46 10.17 -8.32
CA ARG A 175 -22.28 10.95 -7.10
C ARG A 175 -21.27 10.20 -6.23
N VAL A 176 -20.11 10.79 -5.99
CA VAL A 176 -18.99 10.13 -5.33
C VAL A 176 -18.53 10.94 -4.12
N ALA A 177 -18.41 10.29 -2.97
CA ALA A 177 -17.79 10.88 -1.79
C ALA A 177 -16.29 10.52 -1.76
N LEU A 178 -15.43 11.47 -1.39
CA LEU A 178 -14.00 11.28 -1.29
C LEU A 178 -13.53 11.70 0.11
N ASP A 179 -12.80 10.83 0.79
CA ASP A 179 -12.02 11.13 1.99
C ASP A 179 -10.53 11.10 1.63
N CYS A 180 -9.92 12.27 1.61
CA CYS A 180 -8.54 12.44 1.17
C CYS A 180 -7.52 12.30 2.32
N ALA A 181 -7.94 11.94 3.53
CA ALA A 181 -7.09 11.77 4.70
C ALA A 181 -6.21 13.01 5.03
N ASN A 182 -6.56 14.20 4.54
CA ASN A 182 -5.69 15.38 4.51
C ASN A 182 -4.28 15.07 3.95
N GLY A 183 -4.20 14.07 3.08
CA GLY A 183 -2.97 13.52 2.51
C GLY A 183 -2.74 13.90 1.05
N ALA A 184 -1.86 13.20 0.39
CA ALA A 184 -1.40 13.48 -0.98
C ALA A 184 -2.50 13.33 -2.07
N SER A 185 -3.62 12.67 -1.75
CA SER A 185 -4.76 12.54 -2.66
C SER A 185 -5.65 13.79 -2.75
N HIS A 186 -5.49 14.77 -1.82
CA HIS A 186 -6.42 15.89 -1.65
C HIS A 186 -6.66 16.71 -2.93
N GLU A 187 -5.67 16.84 -3.78
CA GLU A 187 -5.81 17.50 -5.07
C GLU A 187 -6.00 16.49 -6.21
N ALA A 188 -5.19 15.41 -6.23
CA ALA A 188 -5.20 14.44 -7.30
C ALA A 188 -6.56 13.75 -7.48
N ALA A 189 -7.14 13.20 -6.40
CA ALA A 189 -8.40 12.48 -6.47
C ALA A 189 -9.57 13.43 -6.77
N VAL A 190 -9.60 14.59 -6.11
CA VAL A 190 -10.65 15.61 -6.30
C VAL A 190 -10.70 16.07 -7.75
N ARG A 191 -9.55 16.37 -8.34
CA ARG A 191 -9.49 16.81 -9.74
C ARG A 191 -9.82 15.68 -10.71
N ALA A 192 -9.26 14.49 -10.54
CA ALA A 192 -9.50 13.36 -11.43
C ALA A 192 -11.00 13.03 -11.55
N PHE A 193 -11.70 12.90 -10.43
CA PHE A 193 -13.14 12.61 -10.44
C PHE A 193 -13.97 13.77 -11.01
N ARG A 194 -13.63 15.02 -10.68
CA ARG A 194 -14.32 16.21 -11.22
C ARG A 194 -14.14 16.33 -12.73
N GLU A 195 -12.93 16.16 -13.24
CA GLU A 195 -12.61 16.25 -14.66
C GLU A 195 -13.23 15.11 -15.48
N LEU A 196 -13.49 13.95 -14.85
CA LEU A 196 -14.26 12.85 -15.44
C LEU A 196 -15.79 13.07 -15.39
N GLY A 197 -16.25 14.19 -14.82
CA GLY A 197 -17.66 14.57 -14.80
C GLY A 197 -18.48 14.05 -13.63
N ALA A 198 -17.86 13.45 -12.59
CA ALA A 198 -18.57 13.02 -11.40
C ALA A 198 -19.01 14.22 -10.54
N GLU A 199 -20.19 14.13 -9.89
CA GLU A 199 -20.59 15.03 -8.80
C GLU A 199 -19.89 14.56 -7.53
N ILE A 200 -18.95 15.36 -7.02
CA ILE A 200 -18.09 14.98 -5.88
C ILE A 200 -18.49 15.67 -4.59
N PHE A 201 -18.34 14.94 -3.49
CA PHE A 201 -18.52 15.37 -2.11
C PHE A 201 -17.26 15.03 -1.33
N VAL A 202 -16.50 16.03 -0.89
CA VAL A 202 -15.16 15.79 -0.35
C VAL A 202 -15.14 16.11 1.14
N ILE A 203 -14.42 15.28 1.89
CA ILE A 203 -14.04 15.50 3.29
C ILE A 203 -12.53 15.30 3.42
N ASN A 204 -11.96 15.89 4.46
CA ASN A 204 -10.54 15.76 4.80
C ASN A 204 -9.60 16.08 3.62
N ASP A 205 -9.87 17.19 2.91
CA ASP A 205 -9.11 17.68 1.74
C ASP A 205 -8.40 19.02 1.97
N ASN A 206 -8.23 19.40 3.23
CA ASN A 206 -7.59 20.66 3.63
C ASN A 206 -6.38 20.41 4.56
N PRO A 207 -5.26 19.91 4.01
CA PRO A 207 -4.08 19.62 4.80
C PRO A 207 -3.47 20.91 5.39
N ASP A 208 -3.15 20.88 6.68
CA ASP A 208 -2.45 21.96 7.39
C ASP A 208 -1.01 21.58 7.80
N GLY A 209 -0.55 20.41 7.40
CA GLY A 209 0.76 19.85 7.73
C GLY A 209 0.76 18.99 8.99
N THR A 210 -0.29 19.02 9.80
CA THR A 210 -0.37 18.32 11.09
C THR A 210 -1.56 17.38 11.20
N ASN A 211 -2.55 17.49 10.33
CA ASN A 211 -3.83 16.77 10.39
C ASN A 211 -3.92 15.54 9.44
N ILE A 212 -2.81 15.11 8.84
CA ILE A 212 -2.80 13.92 7.99
C ILE A 212 -3.20 12.66 8.77
N ASN A 213 -4.14 11.86 8.23
CA ASN A 213 -4.67 10.63 8.82
C ASN A 213 -5.35 10.82 10.21
N GLU A 214 -5.60 12.04 10.66
CA GLU A 214 -6.19 12.28 11.97
C GLU A 214 -7.67 11.94 11.97
N ASN A 215 -8.02 10.74 12.48
CA ASN A 215 -9.39 10.20 12.51
C ASN A 215 -10.09 10.20 11.15
N CYS A 216 -9.38 9.98 10.07
CA CYS A 216 -9.92 10.01 8.71
C CYS A 216 -9.19 9.03 7.78
N GLY A 217 -9.64 8.97 6.53
CA GLY A 217 -9.05 8.15 5.49
C GLY A 217 -9.29 6.65 5.66
N SER A 218 -8.44 5.83 5.03
CA SER A 218 -8.64 4.39 4.95
C SER A 218 -8.52 3.65 6.29
N THR A 219 -7.89 4.24 7.30
CA THR A 219 -7.79 3.68 8.65
C THR A 219 -8.94 4.06 9.58
N HIS A 220 -9.72 5.08 9.23
CA HIS A 220 -10.88 5.58 9.96
C HIS A 220 -12.01 5.97 8.98
N PRO A 221 -12.64 4.98 8.32
CA PRO A 221 -13.62 5.24 7.26
C PRO A 221 -15.03 5.63 7.80
N GLU A 222 -15.24 5.67 9.11
CA GLU A 222 -16.55 5.82 9.75
C GLU A 222 -17.24 7.11 9.31
N GLU A 223 -16.53 8.24 9.26
CA GLU A 223 -17.08 9.51 8.81
C GLU A 223 -17.52 9.42 7.34
N LEU A 224 -16.71 8.82 6.47
CA LEU A 224 -17.06 8.63 5.07
C LEU A 224 -18.30 7.75 4.91
N MET A 225 -18.43 6.67 5.71
CA MET A 225 -19.58 5.76 5.67
C MET A 225 -20.88 6.52 5.95
N GLU A 226 -20.91 7.37 6.98
CA GLU A 226 -22.05 8.22 7.30
C GLU A 226 -22.28 9.29 6.20
N TYR A 227 -21.20 9.86 5.69
CA TYR A 227 -21.25 10.94 4.70
C TYR A 227 -21.82 10.48 3.36
N VAL A 228 -21.48 9.27 2.89
CA VAL A 228 -22.04 8.65 1.68
C VAL A 228 -23.57 8.57 1.77
N VAL A 229 -24.10 8.07 2.88
CA VAL A 229 -25.55 7.95 3.11
C VAL A 229 -26.20 9.33 3.19
N LYS A 230 -25.62 10.23 3.98
CA LYS A 230 -26.13 11.61 4.18
C LYS A 230 -26.20 12.40 2.87
N LYS A 231 -25.20 12.25 2.01
CA LYS A 231 -25.13 12.93 0.71
C LYS A 231 -25.82 12.17 -0.41
N LYS A 232 -26.32 10.98 -0.14
CA LYS A 232 -26.93 10.08 -1.14
C LYS A 232 -25.98 9.83 -2.31
N CYS A 233 -24.71 9.55 -2.00
CA CYS A 233 -23.72 9.19 -2.99
C CYS A 233 -23.95 7.76 -3.47
N HIS A 234 -23.54 7.46 -4.69
CA HIS A 234 -23.56 6.10 -5.22
C HIS A 234 -22.44 5.26 -4.62
N MET A 235 -21.36 5.90 -4.18
CA MET A 235 -20.22 5.28 -3.52
C MET A 235 -19.35 6.33 -2.84
N GLY A 236 -18.45 5.88 -1.97
CA GLY A 236 -17.37 6.68 -1.40
C GLY A 236 -16.02 6.00 -1.54
N PHE A 237 -14.93 6.77 -1.47
CA PHE A 237 -13.55 6.27 -1.46
C PHE A 237 -12.75 6.96 -0.37
N ALA A 238 -12.06 6.18 0.46
CA ALA A 238 -11.14 6.64 1.49
C ALA A 238 -9.72 6.27 1.12
N PHE A 239 -8.83 7.26 1.08
CA PHE A 239 -7.41 7.07 0.83
C PHE A 239 -6.61 7.07 2.15
N ASP A 240 -5.37 6.63 2.12
CA ASP A 240 -4.42 6.90 3.19
C ASP A 240 -3.52 8.11 2.85
N GLY A 241 -2.64 8.47 3.75
CA GLY A 241 -1.88 9.73 3.66
C GLY A 241 -1.06 9.91 2.39
N ASP A 242 -0.52 8.85 1.79
CA ASP A 242 0.23 8.89 0.54
C ASP A 242 -0.50 8.24 -0.65
N ALA A 243 -1.77 7.88 -0.42
CA ALA A 243 -2.72 7.42 -1.44
C ALA A 243 -2.26 6.18 -2.24
N ASP A 244 -1.44 5.32 -1.65
CA ASP A 244 -1.12 4.02 -2.22
C ASP A 244 -2.20 2.96 -1.88
N ARG A 245 -3.16 3.32 -0.99
CA ARG A 245 -4.33 2.53 -0.58
C ARG A 245 -5.63 3.23 -0.86
N CYS A 246 -6.65 2.42 -1.11
CA CYS A 246 -8.03 2.87 -1.26
C CYS A 246 -8.99 1.84 -0.68
N LEU A 247 -9.90 2.27 0.21
CA LEU A 247 -11.08 1.53 0.59
C LEU A 247 -12.31 2.21 -0.02
N ALA A 248 -13.36 1.43 -0.28
CA ALA A 248 -14.60 1.97 -0.80
C ALA A 248 -15.75 1.84 0.21
N VAL A 249 -16.82 2.60 -0.03
CA VAL A 249 -18.06 2.58 0.76
C VAL A 249 -19.22 2.50 -0.23
N ASP A 250 -20.15 1.57 -0.03
CA ASP A 250 -21.33 1.45 -0.86
C ASP A 250 -22.41 2.49 -0.53
N GLU A 251 -23.44 2.59 -1.35
CA GLU A 251 -24.53 3.57 -1.20
C GLU A 251 -25.36 3.41 0.08
N GLN A 252 -25.21 2.29 0.78
CA GLN A 252 -25.86 2.02 2.07
C GLN A 252 -24.97 2.37 3.27
N GLY A 253 -23.72 2.82 3.01
CA GLY A 253 -22.75 3.15 4.04
C GLY A 253 -21.95 1.96 4.56
N ASN A 254 -21.95 0.83 3.88
CA ASN A 254 -21.14 -0.31 4.28
C ASN A 254 -19.75 -0.24 3.67
N LEU A 255 -18.76 -0.61 4.46
CA LEU A 255 -17.37 -0.72 4.00
C LEU A 255 -17.21 -1.80 2.93
N VAL A 256 -16.44 -1.48 1.91
CA VAL A 256 -15.99 -2.35 0.83
C VAL A 256 -14.46 -2.30 0.86
N ASP A 257 -13.87 -3.23 1.60
CA ASP A 257 -12.42 -3.28 1.82
C ASP A 257 -11.65 -3.81 0.60
N GLY A 258 -10.33 -3.94 0.73
CA GLY A 258 -9.48 -4.38 -0.37
C GLY A 258 -9.85 -5.77 -0.91
N ASP A 259 -10.31 -6.69 -0.06
CA ASP A 259 -10.71 -8.03 -0.49
C ASP A 259 -11.97 -7.99 -1.38
N PHE A 260 -12.96 -7.16 -1.04
CA PHE A 260 -14.11 -6.93 -1.91
C PHE A 260 -13.70 -6.27 -3.23
N ILE A 261 -12.88 -5.21 -3.16
CA ILE A 261 -12.42 -4.50 -4.36
C ILE A 261 -11.67 -5.45 -5.29
N LEU A 262 -10.76 -6.25 -4.75
CA LEU A 262 -10.01 -7.27 -5.50
C LEU A 262 -10.95 -8.27 -6.18
N THR A 263 -11.94 -8.78 -5.45
CA THR A 263 -12.89 -9.77 -5.98
C THR A 263 -13.77 -9.17 -7.08
N ILE A 264 -14.27 -7.94 -6.89
CA ILE A 264 -15.08 -7.21 -7.89
C ILE A 264 -14.24 -6.97 -9.15
N CYS A 265 -13.02 -6.45 -9.00
CA CYS A 265 -12.14 -6.14 -10.11
C CYS A 265 -11.67 -7.42 -10.84
N ALA A 266 -11.31 -8.48 -10.11
CA ALA A 266 -10.90 -9.75 -10.71
C ALA A 266 -12.00 -10.36 -11.55
N LYS A 267 -13.25 -10.40 -11.03
CA LYS A 267 -14.40 -10.88 -11.78
C LYS A 267 -14.61 -10.07 -13.07
N TYR A 268 -14.59 -8.75 -12.95
CA TYR A 268 -14.80 -7.88 -14.11
C TYR A 268 -13.69 -8.01 -15.15
N LEU A 269 -12.41 -8.02 -14.73
CA LEU A 269 -11.28 -8.23 -15.64
C LEU A 269 -11.31 -9.58 -16.32
N LYS A 270 -11.75 -10.63 -15.61
CA LYS A 270 -11.96 -11.95 -16.20
C LYS A 270 -13.04 -11.94 -17.28
N GLU A 271 -14.19 -11.32 -17.02
CA GLU A 271 -15.28 -11.18 -18.01
C GLU A 271 -14.80 -10.45 -19.28
N LEU A 272 -13.83 -9.54 -19.16
CA LEU A 272 -13.17 -8.85 -20.28
C LEU A 272 -12.02 -9.64 -20.91
N GLY A 273 -11.65 -10.82 -20.41
CA GLY A 273 -10.47 -11.57 -20.83
C GLY A 273 -9.14 -10.89 -20.52
N ARG A 274 -9.09 -10.01 -19.51
CA ARG A 274 -7.92 -9.22 -19.10
C ARG A 274 -7.30 -9.67 -17.78
N LEU A 275 -7.90 -10.63 -17.07
CA LEU A 275 -7.29 -11.24 -15.90
C LEU A 275 -6.33 -12.33 -16.35
N LYS A 276 -5.05 -12.07 -16.28
CA LYS A 276 -3.99 -12.99 -16.78
C LYS A 276 -4.08 -14.34 -16.07
N ASP A 277 -4.20 -15.42 -16.87
CA ASP A 277 -4.35 -16.81 -16.42
C ASP A 277 -5.52 -17.01 -15.42
N ASP A 278 -6.54 -16.15 -15.49
CA ASP A 278 -7.66 -16.11 -14.56
C ASP A 278 -7.20 -16.11 -13.08
N THR A 279 -6.09 -15.41 -12.76
CA THR A 279 -5.45 -15.47 -11.45
C THR A 279 -5.42 -14.11 -10.77
N LEU A 280 -5.84 -14.09 -9.49
CA LEU A 280 -5.75 -12.98 -8.56
C LEU A 280 -4.65 -13.27 -7.53
N VAL A 281 -3.73 -12.32 -7.32
CA VAL A 281 -2.69 -12.44 -6.29
C VAL A 281 -3.15 -11.77 -5.01
N VAL A 282 -3.09 -12.50 -3.89
CA VAL A 282 -3.53 -12.05 -2.56
C VAL A 282 -2.53 -12.48 -1.49
N THR A 283 -2.70 -12.00 -0.27
CA THR A 283 -1.87 -12.45 0.85
C THR A 283 -2.58 -13.49 1.71
N VAL A 284 -1.83 -14.15 2.58
CA VAL A 284 -2.40 -15.05 3.60
C VAL A 284 -3.38 -14.35 4.56
N MET A 285 -3.42 -13.02 4.58
CA MET A 285 -4.36 -12.25 5.41
C MET A 285 -5.69 -11.98 4.74
N SER A 286 -5.81 -12.17 3.41
CA SER A 286 -7.09 -12.02 2.72
C SER A 286 -8.12 -12.97 3.31
N ASN A 287 -9.34 -12.49 3.50
CA ASN A 287 -10.43 -13.28 4.09
C ASN A 287 -10.71 -14.55 3.27
N LEU A 288 -10.95 -15.66 3.92
CA LEU A 288 -11.26 -16.92 3.23
C LEU A 288 -12.50 -16.78 2.31
N GLY A 289 -13.41 -15.88 2.64
CA GLY A 289 -14.55 -15.53 1.79
C GLY A 289 -14.15 -15.06 0.39
N LEU A 290 -13.02 -14.33 0.24
CA LEU A 290 -12.46 -13.98 -1.07
C LEU A 290 -12.05 -15.22 -1.85
N MET A 291 -11.36 -16.17 -1.21
CA MET A 291 -10.91 -17.40 -1.88
C MET A 291 -12.08 -18.25 -2.33
N ILE A 292 -13.14 -18.35 -1.51
CA ILE A 292 -14.40 -19.03 -1.85
C ILE A 292 -15.10 -18.33 -3.02
N ALA A 293 -15.18 -17.00 -2.99
CA ALA A 293 -15.78 -16.21 -4.07
C ALA A 293 -15.00 -16.40 -5.39
N CYS A 294 -13.68 -16.32 -5.35
CA CYS A 294 -12.82 -16.58 -6.52
C CYS A 294 -13.05 -18.00 -7.08
N LYS A 295 -13.10 -19.01 -6.23
CA LYS A 295 -13.38 -20.39 -6.65
C LYS A 295 -14.74 -20.52 -7.35
N ASN A 296 -15.78 -19.87 -6.81
CA ASN A 296 -17.13 -19.88 -7.41
C ASN A 296 -17.14 -19.19 -8.78
N GLU A 297 -16.38 -18.12 -8.95
CA GLU A 297 -16.22 -17.39 -10.22
C GLU A 297 -15.15 -18.04 -11.13
N LYS A 298 -14.60 -19.19 -10.75
CA LYS A 298 -13.51 -19.90 -11.46
C LYS A 298 -12.27 -19.02 -11.66
N ILE A 299 -11.94 -18.23 -10.67
CA ILE A 299 -10.72 -17.42 -10.58
C ILE A 299 -9.74 -18.17 -9.67
N ASN A 300 -8.52 -18.34 -10.12
CA ASN A 300 -7.43 -18.88 -9.31
C ASN A 300 -6.92 -17.83 -8.34
N THR A 301 -6.45 -18.25 -7.17
CA THR A 301 -5.77 -17.37 -6.22
C THR A 301 -4.32 -17.79 -6.03
N ALA A 302 -3.39 -16.87 -6.24
CA ALA A 302 -1.99 -17.02 -5.85
C ALA A 302 -1.80 -16.35 -4.50
N VAL A 303 -1.48 -17.14 -3.46
CA VAL A 303 -1.43 -16.65 -2.08
C VAL A 303 0.04 -16.44 -1.68
N THR A 304 0.36 -15.22 -1.25
CA THR A 304 1.71 -14.81 -0.83
C THR A 304 1.79 -14.58 0.67
N LYS A 305 3.00 -14.32 1.17
CA LYS A 305 3.22 -13.75 2.50
C LYS A 305 2.63 -12.35 2.58
N VAL A 306 2.44 -11.84 3.81
CA VAL A 306 1.99 -10.46 4.04
C VAL A 306 3.05 -9.47 3.62
N GLY A 307 2.62 -8.46 2.89
CA GLY A 307 3.44 -7.36 2.40
C GLY A 307 3.28 -7.19 0.89
N ASP A 308 3.05 -5.97 0.47
CA ASP A 308 2.87 -5.54 -0.91
C ASP A 308 4.02 -5.98 -1.83
N ARG A 309 5.23 -6.03 -1.29
CA ARG A 309 6.41 -6.52 -1.98
C ARG A 309 6.24 -7.95 -2.48
N TYR A 310 5.76 -8.86 -1.62
CA TYR A 310 5.57 -10.28 -2.01
C TYR A 310 4.46 -10.45 -3.04
N VAL A 311 3.41 -9.62 -2.94
CA VAL A 311 2.34 -9.57 -3.95
C VAL A 311 2.93 -9.16 -5.30
N LEU A 312 3.69 -8.08 -5.34
CA LEU A 312 4.32 -7.58 -6.57
C LEU A 312 5.33 -8.58 -7.14
N GLU A 313 6.18 -9.20 -6.32
CA GLU A 313 7.15 -10.21 -6.75
C GLU A 313 6.46 -11.40 -7.45
N GLU A 314 5.37 -11.93 -6.89
CA GLU A 314 4.58 -13.00 -7.51
C GLU A 314 3.93 -12.55 -8.82
N MET A 315 3.37 -11.33 -8.83
CA MET A 315 2.78 -10.75 -10.04
C MET A 315 3.80 -10.63 -11.17
N LEU A 316 4.99 -10.13 -10.89
CA LEU A 316 6.08 -9.97 -11.88
C LEU A 316 6.60 -11.32 -12.35
N ALA A 317 6.81 -12.27 -11.45
CA ALA A 317 7.35 -13.60 -11.78
C ALA A 317 6.43 -14.39 -12.73
N LYS A 318 5.11 -14.19 -12.61
CA LYS A 318 4.09 -14.91 -13.38
C LYS A 318 3.40 -14.05 -14.45
N GLY A 319 3.61 -12.75 -14.42
CA GLY A 319 2.94 -11.80 -15.31
C GLY A 319 1.46 -11.58 -14.99
N TYR A 320 1.05 -11.76 -13.71
CA TYR A 320 -0.34 -11.54 -13.30
C TYR A 320 -0.68 -10.05 -13.30
N SER A 321 -1.93 -9.73 -13.68
CA SER A 321 -2.37 -8.35 -13.92
C SER A 321 -2.98 -7.66 -12.70
N LEU A 322 -3.47 -8.43 -11.70
CA LEU A 322 -4.14 -7.89 -10.51
C LEU A 322 -3.68 -8.60 -9.24
N GLY A 323 -3.37 -7.83 -8.23
CA GLY A 323 -3.06 -8.35 -6.90
C GLY A 323 -3.19 -7.25 -5.84
N GLY A 324 -3.18 -7.64 -4.56
CA GLY A 324 -3.24 -6.67 -3.48
C GLY A 324 -3.53 -7.27 -2.11
N GLU A 325 -3.89 -6.38 -1.20
CA GLU A 325 -4.13 -6.68 0.20
C GLU A 325 -5.48 -6.15 0.67
N GLN A 326 -6.03 -6.76 1.71
CA GLN A 326 -7.26 -6.31 2.37
C GLN A 326 -7.20 -4.84 2.81
N SER A 327 -6.01 -4.35 3.15
CA SER A 327 -5.76 -2.94 3.53
C SER A 327 -6.07 -1.92 2.43
N GLY A 328 -6.37 -2.37 1.20
CA GLY A 328 -6.66 -1.50 0.06
C GLY A 328 -5.44 -1.15 -0.80
N HIS A 329 -4.26 -1.73 -0.52
CA HIS A 329 -3.10 -1.63 -1.41
C HIS A 329 -3.30 -2.58 -2.59
N ILE A 330 -3.75 -2.04 -3.72
CA ILE A 330 -4.16 -2.81 -4.89
C ILE A 330 -3.32 -2.41 -6.10
N ILE A 331 -2.74 -3.39 -6.75
CA ILE A 331 -1.85 -3.26 -7.91
C ILE A 331 -2.58 -3.71 -9.17
N PHE A 332 -2.79 -2.80 -10.09
CA PHE A 332 -3.15 -3.07 -11.48
C PHE A 332 -1.88 -2.99 -12.32
N LEU A 333 -1.18 -4.10 -12.51
CA LEU A 333 0.16 -4.12 -13.11
C LEU A 333 0.17 -3.61 -14.56
N ASP A 334 -0.96 -3.71 -15.27
CA ASP A 334 -1.13 -3.12 -16.61
C ASP A 334 -1.06 -1.59 -16.59
N HIS A 335 -1.23 -0.96 -15.42
CA HIS A 335 -1.26 0.49 -15.27
C HIS A 335 -0.06 1.00 -14.48
N ASN A 336 0.16 0.49 -13.27
CA ASN A 336 1.22 0.98 -12.39
C ASN A 336 2.00 -0.16 -11.72
N SER A 337 3.22 0.14 -11.27
CA SER A 337 4.17 -0.81 -10.68
C SER A 337 4.03 -0.95 -9.15
N THR A 338 3.07 -0.29 -8.54
CA THR A 338 2.80 -0.32 -7.09
C THR A 338 1.30 -0.16 -6.85
N GLY A 339 0.84 -0.31 -5.61
CA GLY A 339 -0.52 0.01 -5.23
C GLY A 339 -0.84 1.46 -5.57
N ASP A 340 -2.03 1.68 -6.13
CA ASP A 340 -2.47 2.99 -6.59
C ASP A 340 -3.93 3.20 -6.16
N GLY A 341 -4.11 3.99 -5.10
CA GLY A 341 -5.44 4.25 -4.54
C GLY A 341 -6.35 4.99 -5.52
N LEU A 342 -5.81 5.96 -6.26
CA LEU A 342 -6.62 6.72 -7.23
C LEU A 342 -7.02 5.85 -8.42
N VAL A 343 -6.09 5.09 -8.99
CA VAL A 343 -6.43 4.14 -10.06
C VAL A 343 -7.45 3.12 -9.56
N THR A 344 -7.28 2.58 -8.35
CA THR A 344 -8.23 1.65 -7.74
C THR A 344 -9.63 2.24 -7.63
N ALA A 345 -9.76 3.46 -7.10
CA ALA A 345 -11.03 4.16 -6.98
C ALA A 345 -11.70 4.38 -8.36
N LEU A 346 -10.91 4.78 -9.36
CA LEU A 346 -11.39 5.00 -10.72
C LEU A 346 -11.82 3.68 -11.38
N GLN A 347 -11.08 2.59 -11.20
CA GLN A 347 -11.46 1.26 -11.73
C GLN A 347 -12.80 0.82 -11.13
N VAL A 348 -12.98 0.90 -9.81
CA VAL A 348 -14.26 0.56 -9.15
C VAL A 348 -15.40 1.44 -9.67
N ALA A 349 -15.21 2.76 -9.73
CA ALA A 349 -16.22 3.68 -10.25
C ALA A 349 -16.58 3.37 -11.72
N SER A 350 -15.58 3.01 -12.54
CA SER A 350 -15.81 2.61 -13.92
C SER A 350 -16.62 1.32 -14.05
N ILE A 351 -16.40 0.34 -13.16
CA ILE A 351 -17.16 -0.91 -13.13
C ILE A 351 -18.63 -0.62 -12.80
N VAL A 352 -18.89 0.18 -11.76
CA VAL A 352 -20.26 0.64 -11.43
C VAL A 352 -20.91 1.32 -12.63
N LYS A 353 -20.21 2.27 -13.26
CA LYS A 353 -20.72 3.00 -14.42
C LYS A 353 -21.02 2.11 -15.63
N ARG A 354 -20.12 1.18 -15.95
CA ARG A 354 -20.24 0.29 -17.12
C ARG A 354 -21.28 -0.79 -16.95
N THR A 355 -21.40 -1.35 -15.74
CA THR A 355 -22.34 -2.43 -15.45
C THR A 355 -23.75 -1.94 -15.14
N GLY A 356 -23.89 -0.68 -14.71
CA GLY A 356 -25.14 -0.12 -14.20
C GLY A 356 -25.59 -0.71 -12.87
N LYS A 357 -24.75 -1.56 -12.23
CA LYS A 357 -25.02 -2.12 -10.91
C LYS A 357 -24.49 -1.20 -9.83
N SER A 358 -25.17 -1.15 -8.69
CA SER A 358 -24.68 -0.43 -7.53
C SER A 358 -23.45 -1.13 -6.90
N LEU A 359 -22.67 -0.41 -6.09
CA LEU A 359 -21.53 -1.02 -5.42
C LEU A 359 -21.98 -2.07 -4.39
N PHE A 360 -23.13 -1.85 -3.74
CA PHE A 360 -23.77 -2.83 -2.87
C PHE A 360 -24.12 -4.14 -3.61
N GLU A 361 -24.64 -4.06 -4.85
CA GLU A 361 -24.92 -5.24 -5.66
C GLU A 361 -23.62 -5.95 -6.08
N LEU A 362 -22.59 -5.21 -6.46
CA LEU A 362 -21.30 -5.77 -6.88
C LEU A 362 -20.59 -6.49 -5.74
N LYS A 363 -20.64 -5.96 -4.51
CA LYS A 363 -19.98 -6.60 -3.36
C LYS A 363 -20.60 -7.94 -2.93
N ASN A 364 -21.83 -8.25 -3.38
CA ASN A 364 -22.47 -9.55 -3.11
C ASN A 364 -21.76 -10.73 -3.79
N VAL A 365 -20.72 -10.48 -4.59
CA VAL A 365 -19.84 -11.54 -5.13
C VAL A 365 -19.10 -12.28 -4.03
N MET A 366 -18.85 -11.64 -2.90
CA MET A 366 -18.12 -12.18 -1.76
C MET A 366 -18.93 -12.07 -0.47
N LYS A 367 -18.83 -13.07 0.40
CA LYS A 367 -19.32 -13.04 1.78
C LYS A 367 -18.12 -13.11 2.72
N VAL A 368 -17.95 -12.11 3.57
CA VAL A 368 -16.90 -12.11 4.61
C VAL A 368 -17.23 -13.20 5.62
N LEU A 369 -16.25 -14.03 5.93
CA LEU A 369 -16.33 -14.95 7.05
C LEU A 369 -15.86 -14.24 8.34
N PRO A 370 -16.55 -14.47 9.46
CA PRO A 370 -16.06 -14.07 10.77
C PRO A 370 -14.60 -14.47 11.00
N GLN A 371 -13.84 -13.59 11.66
CA GLN A 371 -12.44 -13.78 11.96
C GLN A 371 -12.16 -13.48 13.42
N VAL A 372 -11.31 -14.28 14.05
CA VAL A 372 -10.80 -14.10 15.40
C VAL A 372 -9.29 -14.10 15.39
N LEU A 373 -8.67 -13.15 16.07
CA LEU A 373 -7.22 -13.06 16.23
C LEU A 373 -6.90 -13.05 17.74
N VAL A 374 -6.18 -14.06 18.22
CA VAL A 374 -5.71 -14.18 19.59
C VAL A 374 -4.19 -14.19 19.62
N ASN A 375 -3.59 -13.40 20.49
CA ASN A 375 -2.14 -13.37 20.68
C ASN A 375 -1.75 -14.36 21.79
N ALA A 376 -0.91 -15.34 21.47
CA ALA A 376 -0.28 -16.25 22.42
C ALA A 376 1.13 -15.75 22.77
N LYS A 377 1.41 -15.52 24.06
CA LYS A 377 2.74 -15.08 24.50
C LYS A 377 3.72 -16.23 24.47
N VAL A 378 4.81 -16.08 23.72
CA VAL A 378 5.85 -17.11 23.57
C VAL A 378 7.23 -16.47 23.59
N PRO A 379 8.26 -17.11 24.18
CA PRO A 379 9.64 -16.67 24.05
C PRO A 379 10.10 -16.59 22.59
N ASN A 380 10.99 -15.65 22.27
CA ASN A 380 11.44 -15.44 20.90
C ASN A 380 12.04 -16.69 20.23
N ASN A 381 12.69 -17.56 20.99
CA ASN A 381 13.29 -18.82 20.52
C ASN A 381 12.27 -19.94 20.31
N MET A 382 11.00 -19.76 20.70
CA MET A 382 9.93 -20.75 20.57
C MET A 382 8.79 -20.29 19.65
N LYS A 383 8.98 -19.23 18.90
CA LYS A 383 7.93 -18.68 18.01
C LYS A 383 7.46 -19.67 16.93
N ASN A 384 8.25 -20.68 16.61
CA ASN A 384 7.90 -21.72 15.63
C ASN A 384 7.38 -23.00 16.27
N ILE A 385 7.08 -23.01 17.56
CA ILE A 385 6.58 -24.21 18.29
C ILE A 385 5.35 -24.85 17.64
N HIS A 386 4.54 -24.04 16.97
CA HIS A 386 3.35 -24.52 16.25
C HIS A 386 3.66 -25.39 15.03
N GLU A 387 4.90 -25.35 14.53
CA GLU A 387 5.40 -26.21 13.44
C GLU A 387 6.18 -27.43 13.96
N GLU A 388 6.58 -27.42 15.24
CA GLU A 388 7.49 -28.40 15.83
C GLU A 388 6.81 -29.34 16.85
N ASP A 389 5.79 -28.87 17.60
CA ASP A 389 5.10 -29.66 18.62
C ASP A 389 3.97 -30.49 17.99
N GLU A 390 4.08 -31.83 18.13
CA GLU A 390 3.14 -32.79 17.56
C GLU A 390 1.70 -32.63 18.06
N GLU A 391 1.51 -32.22 19.32
CA GLU A 391 0.16 -32.07 19.90
C GLU A 391 -0.50 -30.79 19.37
N ILE A 392 0.26 -29.70 19.21
CA ILE A 392 -0.24 -28.46 18.61
C ILE A 392 -0.61 -28.71 17.13
N ILE A 393 0.24 -29.40 16.37
CA ILE A 393 -0.02 -29.76 14.98
C ILE A 393 -1.28 -30.64 14.86
N ALA A 394 -1.45 -31.61 15.77
CA ALA A 394 -2.63 -32.48 15.79
C ALA A 394 -3.91 -31.68 16.08
N GLU A 395 -3.89 -30.73 17.05
CA GLU A 395 -5.04 -29.90 17.36
C GLU A 395 -5.40 -28.94 16.21
N ILE A 396 -4.40 -28.34 15.54
CA ILE A 396 -4.62 -27.53 14.33
C ILE A 396 -5.36 -28.34 13.27
N LYS A 397 -4.86 -29.55 12.95
CA LYS A 397 -5.51 -30.43 11.95
C LYS A 397 -6.95 -30.82 12.32
N LYS A 398 -7.18 -31.05 13.62
CA LYS A 398 -8.54 -31.35 14.13
C LYS A 398 -9.48 -30.15 13.97
N MET A 399 -9.00 -28.94 14.28
CA MET A 399 -9.76 -27.69 14.06
C MET A 399 -10.04 -27.46 12.58
N GLU A 400 -9.05 -27.62 11.70
CA GLU A 400 -9.24 -27.49 10.25
C GLU A 400 -10.28 -28.50 9.71
N ALA A 401 -10.24 -29.75 10.21
CA ALA A 401 -11.21 -30.77 9.86
C ALA A 401 -12.63 -30.43 10.37
N ALA A 402 -12.74 -29.84 11.56
CA ALA A 402 -14.04 -29.41 12.13
C ALA A 402 -14.64 -28.24 11.34
N LEU A 403 -13.83 -27.36 10.79
CA LEU A 403 -14.24 -26.23 9.97
C LEU A 403 -14.68 -26.63 8.54
N ASP A 404 -14.49 -27.89 8.15
CA ASP A 404 -15.00 -28.56 6.93
C ASP A 404 -14.90 -27.71 5.64
N GLY A 405 -13.75 -27.06 5.43
CA GLY A 405 -13.50 -26.21 4.25
C GLY A 405 -14.23 -24.87 4.24
N CYS A 406 -15.03 -24.57 5.28
CA CYS A 406 -15.70 -23.29 5.50
C CYS A 406 -14.99 -22.43 6.55
N GLY A 407 -13.74 -22.78 6.88
CA GLY A 407 -12.89 -22.06 7.80
C GLY A 407 -11.43 -22.42 7.63
N ARG A 408 -10.55 -21.75 8.37
CA ARG A 408 -9.11 -22.04 8.41
C ARG A 408 -8.47 -21.62 9.72
N VAL A 409 -7.33 -22.21 10.00
CA VAL A 409 -6.42 -21.83 11.10
C VAL A 409 -5.15 -21.25 10.49
N LEU A 410 -4.76 -20.07 10.91
CA LEU A 410 -3.51 -19.42 10.50
C LEU A 410 -2.73 -19.00 11.74
N ILE A 411 -1.50 -19.50 11.88
CA ILE A 411 -0.62 -19.15 12.98
C ILE A 411 0.60 -18.43 12.42
N ARG A 412 0.95 -17.31 13.05
CA ARG A 412 2.07 -16.49 12.60
C ARG A 412 2.89 -15.93 13.77
N PRO A 413 4.22 -16.10 13.74
CA PRO A 413 5.09 -15.41 14.68
C PRO A 413 5.05 -13.90 14.45
N SER A 414 5.04 -13.11 15.54
CA SER A 414 5.27 -11.67 15.46
C SER A 414 6.74 -11.38 15.16
N GLY A 415 6.99 -10.47 14.21
CA GLY A 415 8.35 -10.06 13.88
C GLY A 415 9.04 -9.28 15.00
N THR A 416 8.27 -8.47 15.74
CA THR A 416 8.78 -7.51 16.71
C THR A 416 8.51 -7.89 18.17
N GLU A 417 7.43 -8.61 18.45
CA GLU A 417 6.98 -8.92 19.81
C GLU A 417 7.19 -10.39 20.16
N PRO A 418 7.38 -10.76 21.43
CA PRO A 418 7.51 -12.15 21.90
C PRO A 418 6.13 -12.83 21.96
N LEU A 419 5.50 -13.00 20.81
CA LEU A 419 4.19 -13.64 20.69
C LEU A 419 3.98 -14.31 19.33
N VAL A 420 3.02 -15.21 19.30
CA VAL A 420 2.49 -15.85 18.09
C VAL A 420 1.02 -15.44 17.96
N ARG A 421 0.62 -15.07 16.74
CA ARG A 421 -0.75 -14.68 16.42
C ARG A 421 -1.50 -15.89 15.90
N VAL A 422 -2.54 -16.27 16.62
CA VAL A 422 -3.47 -17.35 16.26
C VAL A 422 -4.71 -16.72 15.65
N MET A 423 -4.91 -16.93 14.35
CA MET A 423 -6.07 -16.44 13.62
C MET A 423 -6.92 -17.60 13.15
N LEU A 424 -8.20 -17.53 13.40
CA LEU A 424 -9.21 -18.45 12.88
C LEU A 424 -10.26 -17.69 12.09
N GLU A 425 -10.70 -18.29 11.01
CA GLU A 425 -11.87 -17.86 10.23
C GLU A 425 -12.86 -19.01 10.13
N GLY A 426 -14.15 -18.69 10.12
CA GLY A 426 -15.21 -19.69 10.00
C GLY A 426 -16.60 -19.05 10.03
N GLU A 427 -17.64 -19.81 9.72
CA GLU A 427 -19.01 -19.28 9.64
C GLU A 427 -19.61 -18.92 11.01
N ASN A 428 -19.18 -19.59 12.07
CA ASN A 428 -19.69 -19.41 13.44
C ASN A 428 -18.68 -18.67 14.32
N GLN A 429 -18.94 -17.39 14.56
CA GLN A 429 -18.07 -16.53 15.37
C GLN A 429 -17.78 -17.11 16.77
N ALA A 430 -18.76 -17.66 17.47
CA ALA A 430 -18.59 -18.18 18.82
C ALA A 430 -17.70 -19.43 18.85
N GLU A 431 -17.83 -20.29 17.85
CA GLU A 431 -17.04 -21.50 17.69
C GLU A 431 -15.57 -21.19 17.43
N ILE A 432 -15.28 -20.30 16.46
CA ILE A 432 -13.89 -19.92 16.14
C ILE A 432 -13.24 -19.13 17.28
N ASP A 433 -14.03 -18.38 18.08
CA ASP A 433 -13.52 -17.66 19.24
C ASP A 433 -13.06 -18.65 20.33
N GLU A 434 -13.88 -19.65 20.64
CA GLU A 434 -13.50 -20.71 21.59
C GLU A 434 -12.28 -21.49 21.12
N MET A 435 -12.25 -21.91 19.85
CA MET A 435 -11.13 -22.61 19.24
C MET A 435 -9.84 -21.79 19.31
N ALA A 436 -9.87 -20.51 18.92
CA ALA A 436 -8.70 -19.63 18.91
C ALA A 436 -8.09 -19.45 20.31
N HIS A 437 -8.96 -19.22 21.32
CA HIS A 437 -8.52 -19.08 22.69
C HIS A 437 -7.96 -20.38 23.27
N ASN A 438 -8.54 -21.52 22.96
CA ASN A 438 -8.04 -22.82 23.40
C ASN A 438 -6.66 -23.12 22.78
N LEU A 439 -6.48 -22.87 21.49
CA LEU A 439 -5.22 -23.08 20.81
C LEU A 439 -4.13 -22.13 21.34
N ALA A 440 -4.45 -20.84 21.53
CA ALA A 440 -3.51 -19.88 22.11
C ALA A 440 -3.04 -20.28 23.51
N LYS A 441 -3.96 -20.72 24.40
CA LYS A 441 -3.62 -21.25 25.72
C LYS A 441 -2.75 -22.51 25.64
N MET A 442 -3.03 -23.40 24.70
CA MET A 442 -2.20 -24.60 24.49
C MET A 442 -0.77 -24.25 24.09
N ILE A 443 -0.62 -23.29 23.15
CA ILE A 443 0.69 -22.79 22.73
C ILE A 443 1.45 -22.17 23.92
N GLU A 444 0.79 -21.31 24.71
CA GLU A 444 1.40 -20.68 25.89
C GLU A 444 1.83 -21.71 26.94
N ALA A 445 1.01 -22.74 27.18
CA ALA A 445 1.30 -23.79 28.17
C ALA A 445 2.54 -24.63 27.77
N LYS A 446 2.77 -24.85 26.48
CA LYS A 446 3.93 -25.55 25.95
C LYS A 446 5.23 -24.72 26.00
N CYS A 447 5.12 -23.42 26.15
CA CYS A 447 6.25 -22.48 26.23
C CYS A 447 6.64 -22.13 27.68
N ASN A 448 5.88 -22.55 28.68
CA ASN A 448 6.16 -22.38 30.11
C ASN A 448 6.73 -23.67 30.70
#